data_505e331fd0665b987cf280d74eab63db
#
_entry.id   505e331fd0665b987cf280d74eab63db
#
_cell.length_a   1.000
_cell.length_b   1.000
_cell.length_c   1.000
_cell.angle_alpha   90.00
_cell.angle_beta   90.00
_cell.angle_gamma   90.00
#
_symmetry.space_group_name_H-M   'P 1'
#
loop_
_entity.id
_entity.type
_entity.pdbx_description
1 polymer ?
#
loop_
_entity_poly.entity_id
_entity_poly.type
_entity_poly.pdbx_seq_one_letter_code
_entity_poly.pdbx_strand_id
1 'polypeptide(L)'
;MSYTIEDLKYLMARLRDPDTGCPWDTKQSYKSIVPHTLEEAYEVADAIEREDYPHLKDELGDLLFQVIFYAQIGREDGHFDFDGVVDHLVRKLVRRHPHVFPEGTLDSRIDPDNRPDEAWIKESWERIKAEERALKPAPDAGAPESRLDGIARTLPAMARAEKLQKRAARHGFDWPDIAPVFDKLHEEIDELKEAWEAAQTGAGDPDAVEDELGDLLFVCVNLARFMKVNPEQALNRTNHKFVARFRAIEKVLEREGRDMDEESLEALDAVWKAVKGVERGGRED
;
A
#
# COMPACT_ATOMS: atom_id res chain seq x y z
N MET A 1 -19.30 20.04 -24.83
CA MET A 1 -19.07 18.62 -25.15
C MET A 1 -18.27 18.04 -23.99
N SER A 2 -18.62 16.85 -23.54
CA SER A 2 -17.82 16.13 -22.55
C SER A 2 -16.95 15.10 -23.25
N TYR A 3 -15.69 14.97 -22.86
CA TYR A 3 -14.78 13.96 -23.36
C TYR A 3 -15.11 12.59 -22.74
N THR A 4 -14.72 11.54 -23.45
CA THR A 4 -14.96 10.14 -23.14
C THR A 4 -13.64 9.38 -22.96
N ILE A 5 -13.70 8.11 -22.59
CA ILE A 5 -12.51 7.25 -22.52
C ILE A 5 -11.86 7.07 -23.91
N GLU A 6 -12.65 7.07 -25.00
CA GLU A 6 -12.12 6.97 -26.35
C GLU A 6 -11.33 8.24 -26.76
N ASP A 7 -11.79 9.41 -26.30
CA ASP A 7 -11.05 10.66 -26.51
C ASP A 7 -9.73 10.66 -25.74
N LEU A 8 -9.70 10.08 -24.54
CA LEU A 8 -8.48 9.95 -23.74
C LEU A 8 -7.47 8.96 -24.36
N LYS A 9 -7.95 7.83 -24.87
CA LYS A 9 -7.13 6.88 -25.65
C LYS A 9 -6.54 7.56 -26.90
N TYR A 10 -7.35 8.32 -27.60
CA TYR A 10 -6.91 9.06 -28.77
C TYR A 10 -5.89 10.16 -28.41
N LEU A 11 -6.13 10.91 -27.33
CA LEU A 11 -5.18 11.90 -26.80
C LEU A 11 -3.80 11.28 -26.54
N MET A 12 -3.76 10.14 -25.86
CA MET A 12 -2.49 9.45 -25.55
C MET A 12 -1.78 8.99 -26.83
N ALA A 13 -2.51 8.44 -27.79
CA ALA A 13 -1.94 8.07 -29.09
C ALA A 13 -1.35 9.29 -29.83
N ARG A 14 -1.97 10.47 -29.70
CA ARG A 14 -1.45 11.72 -30.27
C ARG A 14 -0.23 12.24 -29.50
N LEU A 15 -0.21 12.16 -28.17
CA LEU A 15 0.95 12.56 -27.37
C LEU A 15 2.18 11.70 -27.67
N ARG A 16 1.98 10.41 -27.98
CA ARG A 16 3.05 9.48 -28.29
C ARG A 16 3.30 9.26 -29.80
N ASP A 17 2.67 10.04 -30.66
CA ASP A 17 2.95 10.00 -32.11
C ASP A 17 4.43 10.32 -32.36
N PRO A 18 5.18 9.47 -33.06
CA PRO A 18 6.63 9.63 -33.22
C PRO A 18 7.03 10.87 -34.01
N ASP A 19 6.15 11.37 -34.89
CA ASP A 19 6.46 12.49 -35.77
C ASP A 19 5.94 13.84 -35.23
N THR A 20 4.77 13.81 -34.57
CA THR A 20 4.04 15.03 -34.16
C THR A 20 3.70 15.09 -32.69
N GLY A 21 4.06 14.09 -31.92
CA GLY A 21 3.74 13.98 -30.50
C GLY A 21 4.64 14.80 -29.59
N CYS A 22 4.43 14.68 -28.32
CA CYS A 22 5.22 15.35 -27.29
C CYS A 22 6.61 14.68 -27.17
N PRO A 23 7.72 15.44 -27.27
CA PRO A 23 9.06 14.87 -27.17
C PRO A 23 9.39 14.21 -25.82
N TRP A 24 8.65 14.52 -24.77
CA TRP A 24 8.79 13.87 -23.49
C TRP A 24 8.04 12.53 -23.47
N ASP A 25 6.76 12.54 -23.87
CA ASP A 25 5.90 11.36 -23.84
C ASP A 25 6.41 10.25 -24.78
N THR A 26 6.91 10.61 -25.96
CA THR A 26 7.46 9.64 -26.93
C THR A 26 8.68 8.89 -26.44
N LYS A 27 9.44 9.45 -25.48
CA LYS A 27 10.65 8.83 -24.89
C LYS A 27 10.37 7.93 -23.72
N GLN A 28 9.15 7.95 -23.18
CA GLN A 28 8.82 7.17 -21.98
C GLN A 28 8.72 5.67 -22.28
N SER A 29 9.08 4.89 -21.28
CA SER A 29 8.99 3.44 -21.26
C SER A 29 8.19 2.97 -20.05
N TYR A 30 7.84 1.70 -19.98
CA TYR A 30 7.21 1.11 -18.78
C TYR A 30 7.96 1.49 -17.50
N LYS A 31 9.31 1.36 -17.51
CA LYS A 31 10.12 1.63 -16.32
C LYS A 31 10.14 3.10 -15.92
N SER A 32 10.19 4.02 -16.89
CA SER A 32 10.28 5.45 -16.60
C SER A 32 8.97 6.03 -16.05
N ILE A 33 7.83 5.37 -16.32
CA ILE A 33 6.50 5.77 -15.81
C ILE A 33 6.20 5.23 -14.40
N VAL A 34 6.92 4.19 -13.92
CA VAL A 34 6.66 3.61 -12.59
C VAL A 34 6.70 4.64 -11.45
N PRO A 35 7.67 5.57 -11.36
CA PRO A 35 7.67 6.57 -10.29
C PRO A 35 6.38 7.40 -10.27
N HIS A 36 5.93 7.89 -11.42
CA HIS A 36 4.69 8.67 -11.54
C HIS A 36 3.45 7.86 -11.12
N THR A 37 3.36 6.61 -11.54
CA THR A 37 2.24 5.73 -11.11
C THR A 37 2.16 5.59 -9.58
N LEU A 38 3.31 5.51 -8.90
CA LEU A 38 3.35 5.43 -7.43
C LEU A 38 3.00 6.77 -6.78
N GLU A 39 3.48 7.88 -7.35
CA GLU A 39 3.17 9.24 -6.93
C GLU A 39 1.65 9.47 -6.97
N GLU A 40 1.00 9.30 -8.14
CA GLU A 40 -0.45 9.45 -8.30
C GLU A 40 -1.25 8.55 -7.33
N ALA A 41 -0.78 7.31 -7.11
CA ALA A 41 -1.45 6.42 -6.16
C ALA A 41 -1.37 6.93 -4.70
N TYR A 42 -0.27 7.60 -4.31
CA TYR A 42 -0.14 8.22 -3.01
C TYR A 42 -0.94 9.53 -2.90
N GLU A 43 -1.02 10.33 -3.98
CA GLU A 43 -1.82 11.55 -4.03
C GLU A 43 -3.32 11.27 -3.94
N VAL A 44 -3.79 10.21 -4.60
CA VAL A 44 -5.15 9.66 -4.38
C VAL A 44 -5.37 9.30 -2.91
N ALA A 45 -4.42 8.64 -2.26
CA ALA A 45 -4.55 8.27 -0.86
C ALA A 45 -4.57 9.49 0.07
N ASP A 46 -3.74 10.50 -0.19
CA ASP A 46 -3.67 11.76 0.56
C ASP A 46 -4.95 12.58 0.41
N ALA A 47 -5.48 12.70 -0.81
CA ALA A 47 -6.75 13.38 -1.07
C ALA A 47 -7.93 12.71 -0.33
N ILE A 48 -7.96 11.37 -0.27
CA ILE A 48 -8.96 10.62 0.50
C ILE A 48 -8.82 10.90 2.00
N GLU A 49 -7.60 10.91 2.52
CA GLU A 49 -7.35 11.12 3.95
C GLU A 49 -7.72 12.53 4.41
N ARG A 50 -7.58 13.52 3.52
CA ARG A 50 -8.00 14.90 3.75
C ARG A 50 -9.48 15.16 3.47
N GLU A 51 -10.22 14.17 2.97
CA GLU A 51 -11.62 14.31 2.51
C GLU A 51 -11.78 15.40 1.44
N ASP A 52 -10.72 15.63 0.63
CA ASP A 52 -10.69 16.62 -0.45
C ASP A 52 -11.18 15.99 -1.75
N TYR A 53 -12.50 15.89 -1.90
CA TYR A 53 -13.12 15.24 -3.06
C TYR A 53 -12.89 15.95 -4.41
N PRO A 54 -12.79 17.29 -4.49
CA PRO A 54 -12.36 17.95 -5.73
C PRO A 54 -10.96 17.50 -6.17
N HIS A 55 -10.00 17.54 -5.26
CA HIS A 55 -8.63 17.09 -5.52
C HIS A 55 -8.55 15.59 -5.82
N LEU A 56 -9.30 14.76 -5.09
CA LEU A 56 -9.41 13.33 -5.36
C LEU A 56 -9.84 13.03 -6.80
N LYS A 57 -10.70 13.85 -7.38
CA LYS A 57 -11.12 13.69 -8.78
C LYS A 57 -9.98 13.94 -9.74
N ASP A 58 -9.13 14.93 -9.45
CA ASP A 58 -7.97 15.26 -10.27
C ASP A 58 -6.95 14.12 -10.20
N GLU A 59 -6.60 13.65 -9.00
CA GLU A 59 -5.65 12.56 -8.79
C GLU A 59 -6.12 11.22 -9.38
N LEU A 60 -7.42 10.92 -9.34
CA LEU A 60 -7.98 9.78 -10.04
C LEU A 60 -7.86 9.90 -11.56
N GLY A 61 -7.91 11.11 -12.09
CA GLY A 61 -7.66 11.42 -13.49
C GLY A 61 -6.21 11.12 -13.87
N ASP A 62 -5.26 11.56 -13.04
CA ASP A 62 -3.84 11.37 -13.27
C ASP A 62 -3.43 9.90 -13.12
N LEU A 63 -3.98 9.19 -12.13
CA LEU A 63 -3.81 7.74 -12.02
C LEU A 63 -4.40 6.99 -13.25
N LEU A 64 -5.57 7.39 -13.75
CA LEU A 64 -6.16 6.85 -14.98
C LEU A 64 -5.26 7.13 -16.19
N PHE A 65 -4.66 8.32 -16.25
CA PHE A 65 -3.71 8.68 -17.30
C PHE A 65 -2.51 7.73 -17.33
N GLN A 66 -1.95 7.34 -16.17
CA GLN A 66 -0.89 6.33 -16.11
C GLN A 66 -1.33 4.98 -16.69
N VAL A 67 -2.55 4.55 -16.41
CA VAL A 67 -3.10 3.29 -16.97
C VAL A 67 -3.20 3.37 -18.49
N ILE A 68 -3.70 4.48 -19.05
CA ILE A 68 -3.80 4.71 -20.48
C ILE A 68 -2.41 4.78 -21.13
N PHE A 69 -1.44 5.40 -20.43
CA PHE A 69 -0.05 5.50 -20.88
C PHE A 69 0.58 4.11 -21.06
N TYR A 70 0.48 3.25 -20.07
CA TYR A 70 0.95 1.86 -20.17
C TYR A 70 0.24 1.08 -21.27
N ALA A 71 -1.06 1.27 -21.42
CA ALA A 71 -1.84 0.60 -22.45
C ALA A 71 -1.44 1.04 -23.86
N GLN A 72 -1.07 2.31 -24.03
CA GLN A 72 -0.56 2.81 -25.30
C GLN A 72 0.83 2.25 -25.62
N ILE A 73 1.76 2.21 -24.65
CA ILE A 73 3.05 1.54 -24.83
C ILE A 73 2.84 0.06 -25.18
N GLY A 74 1.93 -0.61 -24.48
CA GLY A 74 1.59 -2.02 -24.76
C GLY A 74 1.10 -2.25 -26.15
N ARG A 75 0.31 -1.33 -26.70
CA ARG A 75 -0.18 -1.35 -28.08
C ARG A 75 0.95 -1.14 -29.09
N GLU A 76 1.87 -0.21 -28.81
CA GLU A 76 3.04 0.08 -29.66
C GLU A 76 3.97 -1.15 -29.72
N ASP A 77 4.19 -1.83 -28.59
CA ASP A 77 5.01 -3.02 -28.48
C ASP A 77 4.30 -4.32 -28.94
N GLY A 78 2.99 -4.25 -29.25
CA GLY A 78 2.20 -5.41 -29.67
C GLY A 78 1.90 -6.43 -28.55
N HIS A 79 1.95 -6.01 -27.28
CA HIS A 79 1.70 -6.88 -26.12
C HIS A 79 0.23 -6.89 -25.71
N PHE A 80 -0.38 -5.73 -25.57
CA PHE A 80 -1.76 -5.51 -25.14
C PHE A 80 -2.19 -4.07 -25.44
N ASP A 81 -3.47 -3.79 -25.33
CA ASP A 81 -4.03 -2.44 -25.41
C ASP A 81 -5.00 -2.19 -24.24
N PHE A 82 -5.59 -1.00 -24.18
CA PHE A 82 -6.51 -0.63 -23.13
C PHE A 82 -7.75 -1.52 -23.09
N ASP A 83 -8.32 -1.87 -24.25
CA ASP A 83 -9.52 -2.71 -24.33
C ASP A 83 -9.23 -4.12 -23.82
N GLY A 84 -8.04 -4.65 -24.12
CA GLY A 84 -7.55 -5.91 -23.55
C GLY A 84 -7.37 -5.86 -22.03
N VAL A 85 -6.90 -4.75 -21.47
CA VAL A 85 -6.81 -4.54 -20.01
C VAL A 85 -8.21 -4.55 -19.40
N VAL A 86 -9.17 -3.85 -19.99
CA VAL A 86 -10.57 -3.81 -19.52
C VAL A 86 -11.23 -5.18 -19.60
N ASP A 87 -11.15 -5.87 -20.74
CA ASP A 87 -11.72 -7.22 -20.90
C ASP A 87 -11.14 -8.19 -19.85
N HIS A 88 -9.81 -8.21 -19.70
CA HIS A 88 -9.16 -9.04 -18.69
C HIS A 88 -9.65 -8.74 -17.27
N LEU A 89 -9.78 -7.46 -16.90
CA LEU A 89 -10.27 -7.04 -15.59
C LEU A 89 -11.71 -7.48 -15.37
N VAL A 90 -12.60 -7.23 -16.35
CA VAL A 90 -14.02 -7.59 -16.26
C VAL A 90 -14.18 -9.11 -16.09
N ARG A 91 -13.55 -9.93 -16.95
CA ARG A 91 -13.58 -11.39 -16.82
C ARG A 91 -13.08 -11.88 -15.46
N LYS A 92 -12.00 -11.29 -14.97
CA LYS A 92 -11.47 -11.61 -13.64
C LYS A 92 -12.45 -11.26 -12.52
N LEU A 93 -13.09 -10.10 -12.57
CA LEU A 93 -14.05 -9.67 -11.53
C LEU A 93 -15.33 -10.49 -11.58
N VAL A 94 -15.89 -10.78 -12.75
CA VAL A 94 -17.05 -11.67 -12.92
C VAL A 94 -16.76 -13.05 -12.32
N ARG A 95 -15.63 -13.66 -12.65
CA ARG A 95 -15.23 -14.96 -12.08
C ARG A 95 -15.05 -14.93 -10.57
N ARG A 96 -14.51 -13.83 -10.01
CA ARG A 96 -14.25 -13.69 -8.56
C ARG A 96 -15.48 -13.35 -7.74
N HIS A 97 -16.60 -13.02 -8.38
CA HIS A 97 -17.84 -12.64 -7.72
C HIS A 97 -19.02 -13.54 -8.13
N PRO A 98 -18.92 -14.89 -7.96
CA PRO A 98 -20.00 -15.80 -8.34
C PRO A 98 -21.28 -15.54 -7.53
N HIS A 99 -21.18 -14.88 -6.38
CA HIS A 99 -22.30 -14.40 -5.58
C HIS A 99 -23.01 -13.16 -6.16
N VAL A 100 -22.47 -12.55 -7.20
CA VAL A 100 -23.09 -11.46 -7.97
C VAL A 100 -23.40 -11.94 -9.39
N PHE A 101 -22.51 -12.74 -9.96
CA PHE A 101 -22.55 -13.25 -11.34
C PHE A 101 -22.59 -14.79 -11.36
N PRO A 102 -23.73 -15.42 -10.95
CA PRO A 102 -23.80 -16.86 -10.73
C PRO A 102 -23.56 -17.69 -12.01
N GLU A 103 -23.89 -17.17 -13.18
CA GLU A 103 -23.66 -17.85 -14.46
C GLU A 103 -22.29 -17.52 -15.09
N GLY A 104 -21.46 -16.72 -14.39
CA GLY A 104 -20.15 -16.29 -14.90
C GLY A 104 -20.23 -15.31 -16.07
N THR A 105 -21.36 -14.66 -16.28
CA THR A 105 -21.58 -13.62 -17.29
C THR A 105 -21.90 -12.28 -16.65
N LEU A 106 -21.58 -11.18 -17.33
CA LEU A 106 -21.80 -9.83 -16.81
C LEU A 106 -23.30 -9.52 -16.59
N ASP A 107 -24.17 -10.13 -17.38
CA ASP A 107 -25.61 -9.93 -17.33
C ASP A 107 -26.33 -10.82 -16.33
N SER A 108 -25.65 -11.84 -15.80
CA SER A 108 -26.23 -12.75 -14.82
C SER A 108 -26.49 -12.05 -13.49
N ARG A 109 -27.56 -12.48 -12.79
CA ARG A 109 -27.99 -11.88 -11.52
C ARG A 109 -28.35 -12.96 -10.52
N ILE A 110 -27.96 -12.76 -9.28
CA ILE A 110 -28.41 -13.61 -8.17
C ILE A 110 -29.84 -13.26 -7.76
N ASP A 111 -30.59 -14.27 -7.33
CA ASP A 111 -31.84 -14.08 -6.61
C ASP A 111 -31.54 -13.40 -5.26
N PRO A 112 -32.18 -12.25 -4.92
CA PRO A 112 -31.97 -11.58 -3.66
C PRO A 112 -32.16 -12.45 -2.41
N ASP A 113 -33.04 -13.46 -2.49
CA ASP A 113 -33.33 -14.39 -1.40
C ASP A 113 -32.24 -15.45 -1.20
N ASN A 114 -31.34 -15.62 -2.18
CA ASN A 114 -30.24 -16.60 -2.20
C ASN A 114 -28.85 -15.96 -2.01
N ARG A 115 -28.75 -14.82 -1.33
CA ARG A 115 -27.44 -14.17 -1.06
C ARG A 115 -26.63 -15.00 -0.07
N PRO A 116 -25.41 -15.43 -0.44
CA PRO A 116 -24.52 -16.09 0.50
C PRO A 116 -24.04 -15.13 1.59
N ASP A 117 -23.67 -15.69 2.73
CA ASP A 117 -23.07 -14.95 3.83
C ASP A 117 -21.62 -14.52 3.54
N GLU A 118 -21.09 -13.64 4.37
CA GLU A 118 -19.71 -13.11 4.22
C GLU A 118 -18.65 -14.22 4.34
N ALA A 119 -18.90 -15.25 5.14
CA ALA A 119 -17.97 -16.36 5.33
C ALA A 119 -17.82 -17.15 4.04
N TRP A 120 -18.92 -17.50 3.38
CA TRP A 120 -18.91 -18.17 2.09
C TRP A 120 -18.24 -17.33 1.01
N ILE A 121 -18.51 -16.02 0.97
CA ILE A 121 -17.89 -15.08 0.02
C ILE A 121 -16.36 -15.12 0.17
N LYS A 122 -15.88 -15.02 1.41
CA LYS A 122 -14.45 -15.04 1.72
C LYS A 122 -13.79 -16.36 1.32
N GLU A 123 -14.40 -17.49 1.66
CA GLU A 123 -13.91 -18.82 1.31
C GLU A 123 -13.86 -19.03 -0.20
N SER A 124 -14.96 -18.68 -0.90
CA SER A 124 -15.04 -18.75 -2.36
C SER A 124 -13.95 -17.91 -3.03
N TRP A 125 -13.70 -16.71 -2.53
CA TRP A 125 -12.68 -15.81 -3.06
C TRP A 125 -11.26 -16.38 -2.91
N GLU A 126 -10.96 -16.98 -1.75
CA GLU A 126 -9.65 -17.60 -1.52
C GLU A 126 -9.45 -18.84 -2.38
N ARG A 127 -10.48 -19.67 -2.57
CA ARG A 127 -10.44 -20.81 -3.47
C ARG A 127 -10.16 -20.37 -4.92
N ILE A 128 -10.90 -19.40 -5.44
CA ILE A 128 -10.73 -18.88 -6.80
C ILE A 128 -9.32 -18.31 -6.99
N LYS A 129 -8.80 -17.56 -6.01
CA LYS A 129 -7.42 -17.05 -6.07
C LYS A 129 -6.37 -18.15 -6.03
N ALA A 130 -6.64 -19.25 -5.31
CA ALA A 130 -5.72 -20.39 -5.30
C ALA A 130 -5.69 -21.10 -6.67
N GLU A 131 -6.85 -21.29 -7.29
CA GLU A 131 -6.98 -21.83 -8.65
C GLU A 131 -6.26 -20.95 -9.67
N GLU A 132 -6.44 -19.62 -9.60
CA GLU A 132 -5.74 -18.66 -10.49
C GLU A 132 -4.22 -18.70 -10.33
N ARG A 133 -3.72 -18.93 -9.12
CA ARG A 133 -2.27 -19.08 -8.89
C ARG A 133 -1.74 -20.38 -9.49
N ALA A 134 -2.48 -21.47 -9.36
CA ALA A 134 -2.10 -22.77 -9.94
C ALA A 134 -2.04 -22.77 -11.47
N LEU A 135 -2.78 -21.84 -12.12
CA LEU A 135 -2.78 -21.69 -13.58
C LEU A 135 -1.69 -20.74 -14.12
N LYS A 136 -1.01 -19.99 -13.24
CA LYS A 136 0.09 -19.11 -13.67
C LYS A 136 1.37 -19.91 -13.82
N PRO A 137 2.11 -19.74 -14.94
CA PRO A 137 3.44 -20.33 -15.05
C PRO A 137 4.35 -19.78 -13.93
N ALA A 138 5.25 -20.65 -13.42
CA ALA A 138 6.24 -20.25 -12.44
C ALA A 138 7.09 -19.07 -12.97
N PRO A 139 7.39 -18.06 -12.15
CA PRO A 139 8.11 -16.86 -12.59
C PRO A 139 9.54 -17.12 -13.08
N ASP A 140 10.17 -18.19 -12.61
CA ASP A 140 11.54 -18.59 -12.98
C ASP A 140 11.57 -20.06 -13.41
N ALA A 141 11.83 -20.32 -14.69
CA ALA A 141 12.02 -21.67 -15.21
C ALA A 141 13.26 -22.30 -14.57
N GLY A 142 13.06 -23.12 -13.53
CA GLY A 142 14.13 -23.91 -12.89
C GLY A 142 14.29 -23.70 -11.37
N ALA A 143 13.68 -22.71 -10.76
CA ALA A 143 13.63 -22.60 -9.31
C ALA A 143 12.43 -23.40 -8.75
N PRO A 144 12.58 -24.10 -7.60
CA PRO A 144 11.45 -24.75 -6.97
C PRO A 144 10.37 -23.71 -6.58
N GLU A 145 9.11 -23.99 -6.91
CA GLU A 145 7.97 -23.12 -6.56
C GLU A 145 7.89 -22.91 -5.05
N SER A 146 7.97 -21.65 -4.64
CA SER A 146 7.74 -21.25 -3.25
C SER A 146 6.25 -20.92 -3.03
N ARG A 147 5.73 -21.30 -1.86
CA ARG A 147 4.39 -20.89 -1.42
C ARG A 147 4.27 -19.36 -1.29
N LEU A 148 5.39 -18.65 -1.25
CA LEU A 148 5.46 -17.18 -1.14
C LEU A 148 5.56 -16.49 -2.51
N ASP A 149 5.65 -17.23 -3.61
CA ASP A 149 5.76 -16.66 -4.94
C ASP A 149 4.56 -15.81 -5.35
N GLY A 150 4.81 -14.83 -6.23
CA GLY A 150 3.78 -13.91 -6.73
C GLY A 150 3.44 -12.76 -5.78
N ILE A 151 4.20 -12.55 -4.70
CA ILE A 151 4.15 -11.32 -3.90
C ILE A 151 5.13 -10.32 -4.52
N ALA A 152 4.60 -9.18 -5.00
CA ALA A 152 5.41 -8.18 -5.66
C ALA A 152 6.54 -7.67 -4.74
N ARG A 153 7.77 -7.65 -5.28
CA ARG A 153 8.98 -7.21 -4.54
C ARG A 153 9.03 -5.68 -4.35
N THR A 154 8.31 -4.95 -5.19
CA THR A 154 8.25 -3.48 -5.21
C THR A 154 7.19 -2.89 -4.27
N LEU A 155 6.48 -3.70 -3.50
CA LEU A 155 5.56 -3.21 -2.48
C LEU A 155 6.33 -2.48 -1.37
N PRO A 156 5.71 -1.46 -0.72
CA PRO A 156 6.22 -0.92 0.52
C PRO A 156 6.53 -2.03 1.52
N ALA A 157 7.61 -1.88 2.29
CA ALA A 157 8.16 -2.98 3.08
C ALA A 157 7.16 -3.59 4.06
N MET A 158 6.40 -2.75 4.78
CA MET A 158 5.39 -3.23 5.73
C MET A 158 4.22 -3.94 5.03
N ALA A 159 3.75 -3.40 3.91
CA ALA A 159 2.70 -4.03 3.11
C ALA A 159 3.16 -5.37 2.52
N ARG A 160 4.44 -5.48 2.14
CA ARG A 160 5.03 -6.73 1.69
C ARG A 160 5.14 -7.74 2.83
N ALA A 161 5.64 -7.33 4.00
CA ALA A 161 5.75 -8.16 5.20
C ALA A 161 4.38 -8.73 5.60
N GLU A 162 3.33 -7.89 5.64
CA GLU A 162 1.96 -8.33 5.93
C GLU A 162 1.47 -9.40 4.93
N LYS A 163 1.75 -9.23 3.63
CA LYS A 163 1.37 -10.22 2.62
C LYS A 163 2.15 -11.52 2.74
N LEU A 164 3.43 -11.46 3.08
CA LEU A 164 4.26 -12.65 3.34
C LEU A 164 3.70 -13.44 4.53
N GLN A 165 3.45 -12.79 5.64
CA GLN A 165 2.90 -13.40 6.87
C GLN A 165 1.50 -13.98 6.63
N LYS A 166 0.59 -13.23 5.99
CA LYS A 166 -0.74 -13.75 5.60
C LYS A 166 -0.65 -14.97 4.69
N ARG A 167 0.35 -15.03 3.84
CA ARG A 167 0.56 -16.17 2.95
C ARG A 167 1.10 -17.38 3.73
N ALA A 168 2.10 -17.20 4.59
CA ALA A 168 2.67 -18.23 5.45
C ALA A 168 1.60 -18.85 6.39
N ALA A 169 0.79 -17.99 7.01
CA ALA A 169 -0.31 -18.39 7.89
C ALA A 169 -1.30 -19.37 7.24
N ARG A 170 -1.62 -19.19 5.94
CA ARG A 170 -2.51 -20.10 5.19
C ARG A 170 -1.94 -21.51 5.03
N HIS A 171 -0.65 -21.67 5.19
CA HIS A 171 0.06 -22.95 5.11
C HIS A 171 0.39 -23.53 6.49
N GLY A 172 -0.24 -23.00 7.55
CA GLY A 172 -0.05 -23.47 8.92
C GLY A 172 1.19 -22.89 9.60
N PHE A 173 1.94 -21.99 8.93
CA PHE A 173 3.07 -21.31 9.55
C PHE A 173 2.59 -19.98 10.17
N ASP A 174 1.97 -20.11 11.34
CA ASP A 174 1.44 -18.97 12.12
C ASP A 174 1.40 -19.31 13.62
N TRP A 175 1.37 -18.26 14.43
CA TRP A 175 1.14 -18.37 15.86
C TRP A 175 -0.34 -18.72 16.14
N PRO A 176 -0.64 -19.49 17.21
CA PRO A 176 -2.02 -19.88 17.53
C PRO A 176 -2.87 -18.69 17.98
N ASP A 177 -2.24 -17.70 18.62
CA ASP A 177 -2.86 -16.46 19.09
C ASP A 177 -1.83 -15.32 19.15
N ILE A 178 -2.23 -14.16 19.68
CA ILE A 178 -1.40 -12.95 19.72
C ILE A 178 -0.35 -12.97 20.84
N ALA A 179 -0.51 -13.77 21.89
CA ALA A 179 0.37 -13.71 23.06
C ALA A 179 1.83 -14.04 22.73
N PRO A 180 2.14 -15.15 22.00
CA PRO A 180 3.52 -15.44 21.58
C PRO A 180 4.13 -14.36 20.67
N VAL A 181 3.30 -13.58 19.96
CA VAL A 181 3.83 -12.48 19.13
C VAL A 181 4.33 -11.33 20.00
N PHE A 182 3.70 -11.08 21.15
CA PHE A 182 4.23 -10.12 22.13
C PHE A 182 5.53 -10.62 22.78
N ASP A 183 5.62 -11.91 23.06
CA ASP A 183 6.85 -12.49 23.60
C ASP A 183 8.00 -12.34 22.59
N LYS A 184 7.73 -12.64 21.29
CA LYS A 184 8.72 -12.44 20.23
C LYS A 184 9.10 -10.96 20.05
N LEU A 185 8.16 -10.01 20.24
CA LEU A 185 8.50 -8.58 20.18
C LEU A 185 9.52 -8.20 21.28
N HIS A 186 9.40 -8.76 22.48
CA HIS A 186 10.36 -8.49 23.55
C HIS A 186 11.73 -9.13 23.25
N GLU A 187 11.74 -10.32 22.68
CA GLU A 187 12.94 -11.00 22.19
C GLU A 187 13.69 -10.13 21.18
N GLU A 188 13.01 -9.65 20.11
CA GLU A 188 13.64 -8.79 19.09
C GLU A 188 14.15 -7.46 19.66
N ILE A 189 13.48 -6.90 20.66
CA ILE A 189 13.97 -5.70 21.35
C ILE A 189 15.29 -6.00 22.09
N ASP A 190 15.40 -7.14 22.72
CA ASP A 190 16.60 -7.51 23.47
C ASP A 190 17.76 -7.86 22.52
N GLU A 191 17.50 -8.59 21.43
CA GLU A 191 18.47 -8.88 20.38
C GLU A 191 18.99 -7.60 19.70
N LEU A 192 18.11 -6.65 19.38
CA LEU A 192 18.52 -5.34 18.86
C LEU A 192 19.42 -4.56 19.84
N LYS A 193 19.13 -4.61 21.15
CA LYS A 193 20.00 -3.97 22.16
C LYS A 193 21.37 -4.63 22.21
N GLU A 194 21.42 -5.96 22.20
CA GLU A 194 22.69 -6.70 22.19
C GLU A 194 23.53 -6.38 20.95
N ALA A 195 22.90 -6.38 19.76
CA ALA A 195 23.55 -5.99 18.52
C ALA A 195 24.09 -4.54 18.56
N TRP A 196 23.26 -3.61 19.09
CA TRP A 196 23.68 -2.22 19.26
C TRP A 196 24.88 -2.07 20.23
N GLU A 197 24.86 -2.74 21.37
CA GLU A 197 25.96 -2.70 22.35
C GLU A 197 27.24 -3.30 21.78
N ALA A 198 27.15 -4.41 21.03
CA ALA A 198 28.29 -5.02 20.36
C ALA A 198 28.87 -4.09 19.28
N ALA A 199 28.01 -3.41 18.51
CA ALA A 199 28.46 -2.43 17.51
C ALA A 199 29.22 -1.24 18.13
N GLN A 200 28.81 -0.74 19.30
CA GLN A 200 29.51 0.34 20.01
C GLN A 200 30.92 -0.04 20.46
N THR A 201 31.18 -1.32 20.69
CA THR A 201 32.50 -1.84 21.09
C THR A 201 33.37 -2.28 19.91
N GLY A 202 32.83 -2.24 18.68
CA GLY A 202 33.49 -2.73 17.47
C GLY A 202 33.63 -4.26 17.41
N ALA A 203 32.89 -4.99 18.23
CA ALA A 203 32.96 -6.45 18.35
C ALA A 203 31.87 -7.18 17.55
N GLY A 204 30.88 -6.46 16.98
CA GLY A 204 29.73 -7.05 16.29
C GLY A 204 29.86 -7.08 14.76
N ASP A 205 28.97 -7.84 14.14
CA ASP A 205 28.74 -7.76 12.68
C ASP A 205 28.20 -6.36 12.35
N PRO A 206 28.75 -5.65 11.35
CA PRO A 206 28.25 -4.34 10.93
C PRO A 206 26.76 -4.32 10.54
N ASP A 207 26.25 -5.44 10.01
CA ASP A 207 24.89 -5.55 9.50
C ASP A 207 23.88 -6.02 10.59
N ALA A 208 24.37 -6.53 11.74
CA ALA A 208 23.49 -7.09 12.80
C ALA A 208 22.43 -6.10 13.32
N VAL A 209 22.79 -4.82 13.48
CA VAL A 209 21.83 -3.80 13.95
C VAL A 209 20.71 -3.56 12.94
N GLU A 210 21.02 -3.60 11.63
CA GLU A 210 20.03 -3.46 10.57
C GLU A 210 19.14 -4.69 10.51
N ASP A 211 19.69 -5.87 10.64
CA ASP A 211 18.95 -7.14 10.64
C ASP A 211 17.97 -7.20 11.82
N GLU A 212 18.42 -6.97 13.05
CA GLU A 212 17.56 -7.00 14.25
C GLU A 212 16.49 -5.91 14.23
N LEU A 213 16.81 -4.71 13.72
CA LEU A 213 15.80 -3.68 13.50
C LEU A 213 14.76 -4.12 12.46
N GLY A 214 15.19 -4.82 11.43
CA GLY A 214 14.30 -5.41 10.41
C GLY A 214 13.36 -6.45 11.02
N ASP A 215 13.86 -7.33 11.88
CA ASP A 215 13.09 -8.37 12.55
C ASP A 215 12.08 -7.77 13.53
N LEU A 216 12.47 -6.77 14.31
CA LEU A 216 11.57 -6.01 15.16
C LEU A 216 10.41 -5.39 14.37
N LEU A 217 10.70 -4.74 13.23
CA LEU A 217 9.68 -4.16 12.35
C LEU A 217 8.77 -5.25 11.77
N PHE A 218 9.32 -6.41 11.41
CA PHE A 218 8.56 -7.55 10.90
C PHE A 218 7.58 -8.11 11.96
N VAL A 219 8.00 -8.21 13.21
CA VAL A 219 7.14 -8.60 14.33
C VAL A 219 6.06 -7.54 14.60
N CYS A 220 6.38 -6.25 14.51
CA CYS A 220 5.37 -5.19 14.61
C CYS A 220 4.27 -5.34 13.55
N VAL A 221 4.63 -5.68 12.31
CA VAL A 221 3.66 -5.98 11.24
C VAL A 221 2.83 -7.21 11.58
N ASN A 222 3.42 -8.22 12.22
CA ASN A 222 2.69 -9.41 12.65
C ASN A 222 1.65 -9.09 13.73
N LEU A 223 2.00 -8.27 14.72
CA LEU A 223 1.03 -7.74 15.69
C LEU A 223 -0.12 -7.01 15.02
N ALA A 224 0.18 -6.11 14.08
CA ALA A 224 -0.84 -5.38 13.33
C ALA A 224 -1.79 -6.35 12.60
N ARG A 225 -1.26 -7.42 12.00
CA ARG A 225 -2.03 -8.46 11.33
C ARG A 225 -3.00 -9.19 12.29
N PHE A 226 -2.54 -9.58 13.48
CA PHE A 226 -3.39 -10.19 14.51
C PHE A 226 -4.48 -9.24 15.00
N MET A 227 -4.15 -7.97 15.14
CA MET A 227 -5.10 -6.91 15.54
C MET A 227 -6.02 -6.47 14.38
N LYS A 228 -5.85 -7.02 13.17
CA LYS A 228 -6.58 -6.62 11.95
C LYS A 228 -6.42 -5.13 11.60
N VAL A 229 -5.26 -4.58 11.90
CA VAL A 229 -4.87 -3.20 11.59
C VAL A 229 -3.92 -3.23 10.40
N ASN A 230 -4.11 -2.30 9.46
CA ASN A 230 -3.14 -2.11 8.37
C ASN A 230 -1.92 -1.35 8.92
N PRO A 231 -0.68 -1.91 8.85
CA PRO A 231 0.50 -1.30 9.44
C PRO A 231 0.93 0.00 8.75
N GLU A 232 0.82 0.11 7.42
CA GLU A 232 1.11 1.34 6.67
C GLU A 232 0.17 2.46 7.09
N GLN A 233 -1.14 2.21 7.12
CA GLN A 233 -2.14 3.19 7.55
C GLN A 233 -1.94 3.61 9.01
N ALA A 234 -1.59 2.67 9.89
CA ALA A 234 -1.34 2.97 11.30
C ALA A 234 -0.15 3.92 11.47
N LEU A 235 0.93 3.70 10.71
CA LEU A 235 2.11 4.57 10.74
C LEU A 235 1.81 5.92 10.09
N ASN A 236 1.14 5.97 8.94
CA ASN A 236 0.72 7.22 8.29
C ASN A 236 -0.15 8.08 9.21
N ARG A 237 -1.14 7.46 9.89
CA ARG A 237 -1.94 8.17 10.89
C ARG A 237 -1.09 8.75 12.02
N THR A 238 -0.01 8.09 12.40
CA THR A 238 0.92 8.59 13.42
C THR A 238 1.75 9.75 12.88
N ASN A 239 2.22 9.67 11.61
CA ASN A 239 2.91 10.75 10.94
C ASN A 239 2.04 12.01 10.88
N HIS A 240 0.78 11.89 10.47
CA HIS A 240 -0.15 13.05 10.44
C HIS A 240 -0.38 13.65 11.83
N LYS A 241 -0.54 12.82 12.87
CA LYS A 241 -0.64 13.31 14.25
C LYS A 241 0.62 14.06 14.67
N PHE A 242 1.79 13.55 14.30
CA PHE A 242 3.06 14.20 14.61
C PHE A 242 3.14 15.58 13.95
N VAL A 243 2.88 15.66 12.64
CA VAL A 243 2.90 16.92 11.87
C VAL A 243 1.89 17.92 12.45
N ALA A 244 0.67 17.48 12.75
CA ALA A 244 -0.36 18.36 13.32
C ALA A 244 0.06 18.92 14.68
N ARG A 245 0.64 18.08 15.55
CA ARG A 245 1.14 18.51 16.86
C ARG A 245 2.34 19.43 16.75
N PHE A 246 3.26 19.13 15.84
CA PHE A 246 4.42 19.96 15.61
C PHE A 246 4.01 21.38 15.16
N ARG A 247 3.09 21.48 14.19
CA ARG A 247 2.49 22.75 13.78
C ARG A 247 1.76 23.49 14.92
N ALA A 248 1.17 22.76 15.85
CA ALA A 248 0.55 23.38 17.01
C ALA A 248 1.59 23.95 17.98
N ILE A 249 2.74 23.29 18.16
CA ILE A 249 3.86 23.82 18.93
C ILE A 249 4.39 25.11 18.28
N GLU A 250 4.66 25.09 16.97
CA GLU A 250 5.10 26.28 16.22
C GLU A 250 4.18 27.48 16.49
N LYS A 251 2.85 27.26 16.40
CA LYS A 251 1.85 28.30 16.67
C LYS A 251 1.85 28.79 18.13
N VAL A 252 2.12 27.92 19.09
CA VAL A 252 2.22 28.33 20.51
C VAL A 252 3.44 29.20 20.72
N LEU A 253 4.59 28.78 20.24
CA LEU A 253 5.84 29.51 20.36
C LEU A 253 5.77 30.87 19.64
N GLU A 254 5.21 30.92 18.44
CA GLU A 254 4.99 32.18 17.69
C GLU A 254 4.14 33.16 18.48
N ARG A 255 3.04 32.71 19.12
CA ARG A 255 2.20 33.59 19.97
C ARG A 255 2.91 34.10 21.22
N GLU A 256 3.85 33.35 21.74
CA GLU A 256 4.67 33.70 22.89
C GLU A 256 5.92 34.52 22.52
N GLY A 257 6.14 34.74 21.22
CA GLY A 257 7.33 35.45 20.72
C GLY A 257 8.63 34.68 20.94
N ARG A 258 8.56 33.38 20.98
CA ARG A 258 9.68 32.44 21.21
C ARG A 258 10.10 31.81 19.90
N ASP A 259 11.40 31.65 19.70
CA ASP A 259 11.96 30.94 18.53
C ASP A 259 12.21 29.48 18.88
N MET A 260 11.68 28.57 18.08
CA MET A 260 11.84 27.14 18.29
C MET A 260 13.32 26.70 18.30
N ASP A 261 14.16 27.34 17.47
CA ASP A 261 15.57 26.99 17.34
C ASP A 261 16.41 27.44 18.56
N GLU A 262 15.85 28.35 19.38
CA GLU A 262 16.47 28.82 20.62
C GLU A 262 15.98 28.08 21.88
N GLU A 263 14.95 27.20 21.73
CA GLU A 263 14.34 26.50 22.86
C GLU A 263 15.13 25.26 23.27
N SER A 264 15.10 24.97 24.57
CA SER A 264 15.62 23.69 25.07
C SER A 264 14.64 22.52 24.77
N LEU A 265 15.17 21.32 24.70
CA LEU A 265 14.35 20.12 24.51
C LEU A 265 13.28 19.97 25.60
N GLU A 266 13.60 20.32 26.85
CA GLU A 266 12.67 20.27 27.99
C GLU A 266 11.52 21.24 27.80
N ALA A 267 11.79 22.44 27.27
CA ALA A 267 10.79 23.46 27.00
C ALA A 267 9.86 23.02 25.84
N LEU A 268 10.43 22.48 24.78
CA LEU A 268 9.68 21.92 23.65
C LEU A 268 8.82 20.72 24.07
N ASP A 269 9.34 19.82 24.91
CA ASP A 269 8.58 18.68 25.44
C ASP A 269 7.42 19.12 26.36
N ALA A 270 7.59 20.20 27.12
CA ALA A 270 6.50 20.75 27.93
C ALA A 270 5.35 21.26 27.02
N VAL A 271 5.68 21.99 25.95
CA VAL A 271 4.67 22.47 24.97
C VAL A 271 4.03 21.29 24.24
N TRP A 272 4.81 20.27 23.84
CA TRP A 272 4.30 19.03 23.23
C TRP A 272 3.28 18.31 24.14
N LYS A 273 3.59 18.18 25.44
CA LYS A 273 2.68 17.57 26.42
C LYS A 273 1.38 18.38 26.57
N ALA A 274 1.47 19.69 26.57
CA ALA A 274 0.31 20.57 26.65
C ALA A 274 -0.60 20.40 25.41
N VAL A 275 -0.04 20.44 24.20
CA VAL A 275 -0.76 20.22 22.94
C VAL A 275 -1.45 18.85 22.95
N LYS A 276 -0.74 17.77 23.36
CA LYS A 276 -1.29 16.42 23.46
C LYS A 276 -2.42 16.30 24.51
N GLY A 277 -2.38 17.09 25.57
CA GLY A 277 -3.42 17.14 26.60
C GLY A 277 -4.72 17.72 26.08
N VAL A 278 -4.66 18.79 25.31
CA VAL A 278 -5.84 19.44 24.68
C VAL A 278 -6.57 18.51 23.72
N GLU A 279 -5.83 17.73 22.91
CA GLU A 279 -6.44 16.75 21.98
C GLU A 279 -7.21 15.63 22.72
N ARG A 280 -6.78 15.25 23.93
CA ARG A 280 -7.46 14.21 24.71
C ARG A 280 -8.73 14.72 25.40
N GLY A 281 -8.71 15.96 25.90
CA GLY A 281 -9.88 16.59 26.52
C GLY A 281 -11.00 16.94 25.55
N GLY A 282 -10.69 17.20 24.26
CA GLY A 282 -11.69 17.47 23.22
C GLY A 282 -12.34 16.24 22.58
N ARG A 283 -12.03 15.03 23.05
CA ARG A 283 -12.66 13.76 22.61
C ARG A 283 -13.63 13.15 23.63
N GLU A 284 -13.79 13.79 24.76
CA GLU A 284 -14.68 13.32 25.84
C GLU A 284 -16.04 14.08 25.86
N ASP A 285 -16.26 15.00 24.92
CA ASP A 285 -17.54 15.67 24.66
C ASP A 285 -18.09 15.22 23.29
#